data_2348c89b848747df14d60f563508a578
#
_entry.id   2348c89b848747df14d60f563508a578
#
_cell.length_a   1.000
_cell.length_b   1.000
_cell.length_c   1.000
_cell.angle_alpha   90.00
_cell.angle_beta   90.00
_cell.angle_gamma   90.00
#
_symmetry.space_group_name_H-M   'P 1'
#
loop_
_entity.id
_entity.type
_entity.pdbx_description
1 polymer ?
#
loop_
_entity_poly.entity_id
_entity_poly.type
_entity_poly.pdbx_seq_one_letter_code
_entity_poly.pdbx_strand_id
1 'polypeptide(L)'
;MKKILSLALACVLALSLTACGKKGDAPGGSSDIPADAASLLTAVWDTYTDDEKFPVSGGSYDAPVEDAPGTVDISDADNLNYMLTLPVEDASKIDGAASLGHMMNANTFTCGAFHVTSKDDVESVAQDLRDAIQSKQWMCGFPDKLVVLTYDQYVVSLYGDEELVNTFRDKFTATYSDSTIAYDEAIL
;
A
#
# COMPACT_ATOMS: atom_id res chain seq x y z
N MET A 1 49.34 57.56 34.20
CA MET A 1 50.40 57.08 33.27
C MET A 1 50.15 55.60 32.94
N LYS A 2 50.01 55.33 31.68
CA LYS A 2 50.33 54.09 30.99
C LYS A 2 49.54 52.80 31.43
N LYS A 3 48.52 52.33 30.64
CA LYS A 3 48.69 51.42 29.52
C LYS A 3 48.73 49.99 30.08
N ILE A 4 48.06 48.96 29.57
CA ILE A 4 48.06 48.42 28.22
C ILE A 4 46.82 47.55 28.04
N LEU A 5 46.22 47.71 26.90
CA LEU A 5 45.29 46.84 26.19
C LEU A 5 45.85 45.43 26.00
N SER A 6 45.11 44.39 26.33
CA SER A 6 45.39 43.06 25.83
C SER A 6 44.10 42.38 25.35
N LEU A 7 44.05 42.28 24.05
CA LEU A 7 43.05 41.60 23.25
C LEU A 7 43.27 40.08 23.40
N ALA A 8 42.32 39.35 23.97
CA ALA A 8 42.35 37.90 23.96
C ALA A 8 41.16 37.42 23.09
N LEU A 9 41.52 37.02 21.89
CA LEU A 9 40.66 36.37 20.91
C LEU A 9 40.45 34.94 21.37
N ALA A 10 39.30 34.61 21.94
CA ALA A 10 38.92 33.26 22.26
C ALA A 10 38.09 32.68 21.10
N CYS A 11 38.74 31.87 20.27
CA CYS A 11 38.06 31.00 19.30
C CYS A 11 37.27 29.92 20.03
N VAL A 12 35.96 30.04 20.08
CA VAL A 12 35.06 28.99 20.50
C VAL A 12 34.80 28.07 19.29
N LEU A 13 35.51 26.96 19.24
CA LEU A 13 35.18 25.83 18.38
C LEU A 13 33.93 25.18 18.92
N ALA A 14 32.79 25.45 18.28
CA ALA A 14 31.58 24.68 18.50
C ALA A 14 31.72 23.33 17.79
N LEU A 15 32.05 22.28 18.54
CA LEU A 15 31.87 20.90 18.08
C LEU A 15 30.37 20.59 18.13
N SER A 16 29.73 20.60 16.97
CA SER A 16 28.40 20.02 16.79
C SER A 16 28.51 18.49 16.78
N LEU A 17 28.26 17.91 17.95
CA LEU A 17 27.96 16.48 18.07
C LEU A 17 26.58 16.21 17.44
N THR A 18 26.56 15.70 16.24
CA THR A 18 25.37 15.08 15.67
C THR A 18 25.14 13.75 16.39
N ALA A 19 24.34 13.78 17.45
CA ALA A 19 23.78 12.59 18.05
C ALA A 19 22.72 12.04 17.10
N CYS A 20 23.02 10.97 16.37
CA CYS A 20 22.01 10.09 15.78
C CYS A 20 21.24 9.40 16.91
N GLY A 21 20.26 10.07 17.46
CA GLY A 21 19.24 9.46 18.30
C GLY A 21 18.19 8.85 17.37
N LYS A 22 18.04 7.52 17.37
CA LYS A 22 16.84 6.86 16.87
C LYS A 22 15.65 7.41 17.66
N LYS A 23 14.94 8.39 17.10
CA LYS A 23 13.58 8.71 17.51
C LYS A 23 12.71 7.58 16.97
N GLY A 24 12.04 6.87 17.85
CA GLY A 24 10.90 6.06 17.47
C GLY A 24 9.84 7.04 16.92
N ASP A 25 9.62 7.01 15.61
CA ASP A 25 8.52 7.72 15.00
C ASP A 25 7.21 7.07 15.45
N ALA A 26 6.37 7.87 16.09
CA ALA A 26 4.95 7.57 16.19
C ALA A 26 4.36 7.54 14.77
N PRO A 27 3.34 6.70 14.48
CA PRO A 27 2.71 6.66 13.17
C PRO A 27 1.98 8.00 12.92
N GLY A 28 2.69 8.92 12.28
CA GLY A 28 2.15 10.13 11.70
C GLY A 28 1.98 9.85 10.22
N GLY A 29 0.78 10.07 9.68
CA GLY A 29 0.48 9.87 8.27
C GLY A 29 1.56 10.47 7.38
N SER A 30 2.13 9.66 6.49
CA SER A 30 3.11 10.12 5.53
C SER A 30 2.40 10.95 4.46
N SER A 31 2.86 12.18 4.26
CA SER A 31 2.43 13.02 3.13
C SER A 31 3.22 12.73 1.86
N ASP A 32 4.19 11.80 1.92
CA ASP A 32 5.01 11.42 0.78
C ASP A 32 4.31 10.30 -0.01
N ILE A 33 4.04 10.57 -1.28
CA ILE A 33 3.47 9.58 -2.21
C ILE A 33 4.48 8.45 -2.39
N PRO A 34 4.09 7.17 -2.16
CA PRO A 34 4.98 6.03 -2.35
C PRO A 34 5.55 5.96 -3.77
N ALA A 35 6.77 5.45 -3.89
CA ALA A 35 7.47 5.39 -5.18
C ALA A 35 6.85 4.36 -6.14
N ASP A 36 6.21 3.33 -5.61
CA ASP A 36 5.57 2.24 -6.36
C ASP A 36 4.48 1.55 -5.53
N ALA A 37 3.70 0.70 -6.19
CA ALA A 37 2.59 -0.02 -5.58
C ALA A 37 3.02 -1.01 -4.48
N ALA A 38 4.20 -1.62 -4.59
CA ALA A 38 4.71 -2.53 -3.57
C ALA A 38 5.12 -1.77 -2.30
N SER A 39 5.76 -0.62 -2.45
CA SER A 39 6.09 0.29 -1.34
C SER A 39 4.83 0.81 -0.64
N LEU A 40 3.76 1.11 -1.41
CA LEU A 40 2.46 1.51 -0.87
C LEU A 40 1.91 0.43 0.08
N LEU A 41 1.84 -0.82 -0.38
CA LEU A 41 1.31 -1.93 0.42
C LEU A 41 2.24 -2.28 1.60
N THR A 42 3.57 -2.21 1.40
CA THR A 42 4.55 -2.53 2.44
C THR A 42 4.43 -1.58 3.63
N ALA A 43 4.26 -0.27 3.38
CA ALA A 43 4.09 0.69 4.47
C ALA A 43 2.86 0.38 5.35
N VAL A 44 1.79 -0.15 4.77
CA VAL A 44 0.60 -0.61 5.52
C VAL A 44 0.89 -1.92 6.25
N TRP A 45 1.48 -2.90 5.56
CA TRP A 45 1.79 -4.22 6.13
C TRP A 45 2.75 -4.13 7.32
N ASP A 46 3.68 -3.20 7.30
CA ASP A 46 4.63 -2.95 8.39
C ASP A 46 3.97 -2.37 9.66
N THR A 47 2.73 -1.89 9.57
CA THR A 47 1.95 -1.47 10.74
C THR A 47 1.27 -2.61 11.49
N TYR A 48 1.27 -3.83 10.92
CA TYR A 48 0.71 -5.00 11.57
C TYR A 48 1.59 -5.48 12.71
N THR A 49 1.00 -5.76 13.85
CA THR A 49 1.66 -6.45 14.96
C THR A 49 1.81 -7.93 14.65
N ASP A 50 2.69 -8.64 15.37
CA ASP A 50 2.89 -10.08 15.15
C ASP A 50 1.60 -10.90 15.34
N ASP A 51 0.70 -10.47 16.23
CA ASP A 51 -0.57 -11.14 16.50
C ASP A 51 -1.64 -10.86 15.42
N GLU A 52 -1.48 -9.80 14.63
CA GLU A 52 -2.39 -9.44 13.54
C GLU A 52 -1.94 -10.04 12.20
N LYS A 53 -0.66 -10.40 12.08
CA LYS A 53 -0.13 -10.97 10.84
C LYS A 53 -0.67 -12.37 10.59
N PHE A 54 -1.01 -12.62 9.34
CA PHE A 54 -1.42 -13.93 8.83
C PHE A 54 -0.52 -14.34 7.66
N PRO A 55 -0.47 -15.63 7.30
CA PRO A 55 0.39 -16.09 6.20
C PRO A 55 0.01 -15.47 4.87
N VAL A 56 0.91 -14.69 4.28
CA VAL A 56 0.71 -14.00 3.01
C VAL A 56 1.82 -14.27 2.02
N SER A 57 1.50 -14.07 0.75
CA SER A 57 2.47 -13.97 -0.34
C SER A 57 2.06 -12.82 -1.27
N GLY A 58 3.02 -12.03 -1.71
CA GLY A 58 2.84 -11.01 -2.73
C GLY A 58 3.61 -11.33 -4.01
N GLY A 59 3.52 -10.43 -4.99
CA GLY A 59 4.22 -10.55 -6.27
C GLY A 59 3.51 -11.44 -7.28
N SER A 60 4.18 -11.69 -8.40
CA SER A 60 3.71 -12.58 -9.46
C SER A 60 3.87 -14.05 -9.05
N TYR A 61 3.08 -14.96 -9.65
CA TYR A 61 3.17 -16.40 -9.36
C TYR A 61 4.54 -17.02 -9.64
N ASP A 62 5.27 -16.51 -10.63
CA ASP A 62 6.61 -16.93 -10.99
C ASP A 62 7.72 -16.26 -10.18
N ALA A 63 7.38 -15.20 -9.45
CA ALA A 63 8.29 -14.44 -8.58
C ALA A 63 7.59 -14.04 -7.27
N PRO A 64 7.17 -15.01 -6.43
CA PRO A 64 6.47 -14.73 -5.20
C PRO A 64 7.41 -14.11 -4.15
N VAL A 65 6.84 -13.21 -3.34
CA VAL A 65 7.49 -12.64 -2.16
C VAL A 65 6.78 -13.18 -0.93
N GLU A 66 7.51 -13.98 -0.13
CA GLU A 66 6.96 -14.59 1.09
C GLU A 66 6.80 -13.55 2.19
N ASP A 67 5.71 -13.65 2.95
CA ASP A 67 5.39 -12.85 4.14
C ASP A 67 5.35 -11.31 3.91
N ALA A 68 5.28 -10.86 2.65
CA ALA A 68 5.29 -9.45 2.30
C ALA A 68 4.55 -9.15 0.97
N PRO A 69 4.14 -7.88 0.74
CA PRO A 69 3.70 -7.42 -0.57
C PRO A 69 4.80 -7.55 -1.62
N GLY A 70 4.41 -7.76 -2.87
CA GLY A 70 5.36 -7.87 -3.97
C GLY A 70 4.84 -7.27 -5.28
N THR A 71 5.77 -6.82 -6.13
CA THR A 71 5.46 -6.26 -7.45
C THR A 71 4.91 -7.35 -8.36
N VAL A 72 3.86 -7.02 -9.11
CA VAL A 72 3.25 -7.89 -10.12
C VAL A 72 3.67 -7.44 -11.51
N ASP A 73 4.01 -8.41 -12.37
CA ASP A 73 4.27 -8.15 -13.78
C ASP A 73 2.98 -7.72 -14.49
N ILE A 74 2.99 -6.51 -15.04
CA ILE A 74 1.84 -5.90 -15.74
C ILE A 74 1.82 -6.15 -17.25
N SER A 75 2.79 -6.90 -17.79
CA SER A 75 2.89 -7.15 -19.23
C SER A 75 1.82 -8.11 -19.78
N ASP A 76 1.16 -8.86 -18.90
CA ASP A 76 0.10 -9.81 -19.23
C ASP A 76 -1.21 -9.42 -18.53
N ALA A 77 -2.12 -8.80 -19.30
CA ALA A 77 -3.41 -8.33 -18.79
C ALA A 77 -4.35 -9.46 -18.34
N ASP A 78 -4.28 -10.63 -18.98
CA ASP A 78 -5.08 -11.80 -18.59
C ASP A 78 -4.61 -12.35 -17.24
N ASN A 79 -3.29 -12.34 -16.99
CA ASN A 79 -2.73 -12.73 -15.72
C ASN A 79 -3.10 -11.75 -14.61
N LEU A 80 -3.08 -10.42 -14.87
CA LEU A 80 -3.55 -9.41 -13.92
C LEU A 80 -5.03 -9.60 -13.57
N ASN A 81 -5.88 -9.86 -14.57
CA ASN A 81 -7.29 -10.16 -14.35
C ASN A 81 -7.48 -11.43 -13.50
N TYR A 82 -6.74 -12.48 -13.81
CA TYR A 82 -6.82 -13.74 -13.06
C TYR A 82 -6.39 -13.56 -11.60
N MET A 83 -5.26 -12.89 -11.36
CA MET A 83 -4.68 -12.71 -10.03
C MET A 83 -5.42 -11.70 -9.16
N LEU A 84 -5.71 -10.51 -9.73
CA LEU A 84 -6.13 -9.33 -8.98
C LEU A 84 -7.50 -8.81 -9.41
N THR A 85 -8.17 -9.49 -10.34
CA THR A 85 -9.49 -9.12 -10.86
C THR A 85 -9.50 -7.74 -11.56
N LEU A 86 -8.34 -7.22 -11.99
CA LEU A 86 -8.27 -6.02 -12.81
C LEU A 86 -8.87 -6.32 -14.19
N PRO A 87 -9.89 -5.57 -14.66
CA PRO A 87 -10.38 -5.73 -16.02
C PRO A 87 -9.29 -5.60 -17.08
N VAL A 88 -9.30 -6.46 -18.09
CA VAL A 88 -8.25 -6.50 -19.12
C VAL A 88 -8.11 -5.15 -19.85
N GLU A 89 -9.22 -4.45 -20.06
CA GLU A 89 -9.27 -3.12 -20.65
C GLU A 89 -8.55 -2.04 -19.85
N ASP A 90 -8.45 -2.21 -18.53
CA ASP A 90 -7.80 -1.27 -17.62
C ASP A 90 -6.29 -1.49 -17.52
N ALA A 91 -5.77 -2.61 -18.01
CA ALA A 91 -4.35 -2.89 -18.00
C ALA A 91 -3.52 -1.81 -18.73
N SER A 92 -4.10 -1.14 -19.71
CA SER A 92 -3.44 -0.02 -20.42
C SER A 92 -3.44 1.31 -19.66
N LYS A 93 -4.23 1.41 -18.58
CA LYS A 93 -4.34 2.61 -17.75
C LYS A 93 -3.35 2.62 -16.60
N ILE A 94 -2.64 1.52 -16.35
CA ILE A 94 -1.71 1.37 -15.23
C ILE A 94 -0.26 1.22 -15.73
N ASP A 95 0.70 1.63 -14.91
CA ASP A 95 2.13 1.46 -15.15
C ASP A 95 2.86 0.73 -14.00
N GLY A 96 2.12 0.29 -12.99
CA GLY A 96 2.64 -0.50 -11.88
C GLY A 96 1.54 -1.23 -11.12
N ALA A 97 1.85 -2.43 -10.63
CA ALA A 97 0.96 -3.19 -9.78
C ALA A 97 1.73 -3.95 -8.69
N ALA A 98 1.05 -4.20 -7.58
CA ALA A 98 1.52 -5.05 -6.50
C ALA A 98 0.39 -5.88 -5.91
N SER A 99 0.74 -6.98 -5.27
CA SER A 99 -0.22 -7.86 -4.62
C SER A 99 0.19 -8.20 -3.19
N LEU A 100 -0.82 -8.54 -2.40
CA LEU A 100 -0.69 -9.23 -1.12
C LEU A 100 -1.90 -10.16 -0.97
N GLY A 101 -1.69 -11.46 -0.94
CA GLY A 101 -2.75 -12.45 -0.85
C GLY A 101 -2.51 -13.44 0.28
N HIS A 102 -3.60 -14.01 0.82
CA HIS A 102 -3.51 -15.08 1.80
C HIS A 102 -2.91 -16.34 1.15
N MET A 103 -1.81 -16.84 1.71
CA MET A 103 -1.02 -17.93 1.11
C MET A 103 -1.81 -19.22 0.89
N MET A 104 -2.78 -19.53 1.77
CA MET A 104 -3.53 -20.78 1.70
C MET A 104 -4.77 -20.71 0.80
N ASN A 105 -5.42 -19.56 0.74
CA ASN A 105 -6.62 -19.35 -0.08
C ASN A 105 -6.81 -17.85 -0.37
N ALA A 106 -6.65 -17.46 -1.62
CA ALA A 106 -6.81 -16.10 -2.08
C ALA A 106 -8.22 -15.50 -1.78
N ASN A 107 -9.26 -16.34 -1.73
CA ASN A 107 -10.60 -15.85 -1.37
C ASN A 107 -10.72 -15.43 0.11
N THR A 108 -9.78 -15.84 0.97
CA THR A 108 -9.72 -15.39 2.36
C THR A 108 -9.20 -13.96 2.47
N PHE A 109 -8.24 -13.58 1.64
CA PHE A 109 -7.77 -12.21 1.52
C PHE A 109 -6.97 -12.04 0.23
N THR A 110 -7.35 -11.08 -0.58
CA THR A 110 -6.57 -10.58 -1.72
C THR A 110 -6.58 -9.06 -1.70
N CYS A 111 -5.39 -8.50 -1.83
CA CYS A 111 -5.16 -7.08 -2.01
C CYS A 111 -4.38 -6.87 -3.31
N GLY A 112 -4.91 -6.03 -4.20
CA GLY A 112 -4.23 -5.53 -5.39
C GLY A 112 -4.05 -4.03 -5.28
N ALA A 113 -2.84 -3.52 -5.55
CA ALA A 113 -2.56 -2.10 -5.67
C ALA A 113 -2.12 -1.78 -7.09
N PHE A 114 -2.66 -0.73 -7.68
CA PHE A 114 -2.42 -0.33 -9.06
C PHE A 114 -2.03 1.15 -9.11
N HIS A 115 -0.92 1.47 -9.75
CA HIS A 115 -0.57 2.85 -10.07
C HIS A 115 -1.17 3.22 -11.42
N VAL A 116 -2.10 4.17 -11.42
CA VAL A 116 -2.84 4.64 -12.59
C VAL A 116 -2.07 5.79 -13.23
N THR A 117 -1.85 5.73 -14.55
CA THR A 117 -1.03 6.72 -15.27
C THR A 117 -1.63 8.10 -15.34
N SER A 118 -2.97 8.21 -15.25
CA SER A 118 -3.72 9.47 -15.26
C SER A 118 -4.63 9.58 -14.05
N LYS A 119 -4.59 10.72 -13.34
CA LYS A 119 -5.54 11.00 -12.24
C LYS A 119 -7.00 10.97 -12.70
N ASP A 120 -7.27 11.30 -13.95
CA ASP A 120 -8.62 11.32 -14.51
C ASP A 120 -9.21 9.90 -14.64
N ASP A 121 -8.38 8.86 -14.67
CA ASP A 121 -8.80 7.46 -14.80
C ASP A 121 -8.98 6.75 -13.44
N VAL A 122 -8.52 7.34 -12.32
CA VAL A 122 -8.55 6.72 -10.99
C VAL A 122 -9.97 6.31 -10.59
N GLU A 123 -10.95 7.17 -10.78
CA GLU A 123 -12.33 6.89 -10.42
C GLU A 123 -12.93 5.76 -11.29
N SER A 124 -12.64 5.76 -12.61
CA SER A 124 -13.12 4.71 -13.51
C SER A 124 -12.50 3.35 -13.19
N VAL A 125 -11.18 3.29 -12.96
CA VAL A 125 -10.49 2.05 -12.58
C VAL A 125 -11.01 1.52 -11.23
N ALA A 126 -11.27 2.40 -10.26
CA ALA A 126 -11.85 2.01 -8.98
C ALA A 126 -13.26 1.40 -9.13
N GLN A 127 -14.09 1.99 -9.98
CA GLN A 127 -15.42 1.48 -10.29
C GLN A 127 -15.36 0.14 -11.03
N ASP A 128 -14.52 0.03 -12.06
CA ASP A 128 -14.38 -1.17 -12.88
C ASP A 128 -13.87 -2.35 -12.04
N LEU A 129 -12.93 -2.13 -11.11
CA LEU A 129 -12.48 -3.12 -10.13
C LEU A 129 -13.62 -3.57 -9.20
N ARG A 130 -14.37 -2.61 -8.66
CA ARG A 130 -15.55 -2.91 -7.81
C ARG A 130 -16.53 -3.80 -8.55
N ASP A 131 -16.90 -3.45 -9.78
CA ASP A 131 -17.89 -4.16 -10.58
C ASP A 131 -17.37 -5.56 -10.99
N ALA A 132 -16.10 -5.66 -11.33
CA ALA A 132 -15.45 -6.93 -11.65
C ALA A 132 -15.44 -7.89 -10.43
N ILE A 133 -15.11 -7.41 -9.23
CA ILE A 133 -15.12 -8.22 -8.00
C ILE A 133 -16.54 -8.65 -7.67
N GLN A 134 -17.54 -7.78 -7.74
CA GLN A 134 -18.95 -8.12 -7.48
C GLN A 134 -19.52 -9.14 -8.47
N SER A 135 -19.08 -9.09 -9.73
CA SER A 135 -19.56 -10.00 -10.76
C SER A 135 -18.80 -11.32 -10.85
N LYS A 136 -17.70 -11.47 -10.09
CA LYS A 136 -16.84 -12.66 -10.15
C LYS A 136 -17.56 -13.89 -9.65
N GLN A 137 -17.45 -14.99 -10.39
CA GLN A 137 -17.96 -16.29 -9.96
C GLN A 137 -16.93 -16.99 -9.05
N TRP A 138 -17.25 -17.09 -7.78
CA TRP A 138 -16.40 -17.69 -6.77
C TRP A 138 -16.55 -19.22 -6.76
N MET A 139 -15.43 -19.95 -6.87
CA MET A 139 -15.43 -21.41 -7.03
C MET A 139 -15.09 -22.17 -5.72
N CYS A 140 -14.21 -21.65 -4.88
CA CYS A 140 -13.65 -22.33 -3.70
C CYS A 140 -13.65 -21.43 -2.48
N GLY A 141 -14.82 -21.15 -1.94
CA GLY A 141 -15.05 -20.18 -0.88
C GLY A 141 -15.60 -18.88 -1.44
N PHE A 142 -16.35 -18.17 -0.62
CA PHE A 142 -16.95 -16.90 -0.98
C PHE A 142 -16.32 -15.83 -0.07
N PRO A 143 -15.68 -14.79 -0.64
CA PRO A 143 -15.28 -13.66 0.17
C PRO A 143 -16.52 -12.92 0.67
N ASP A 144 -16.45 -12.40 1.90
CA ASP A 144 -17.57 -11.72 2.53
C ASP A 144 -17.70 -10.26 2.05
N LYS A 145 -16.56 -9.64 1.76
CA LYS A 145 -16.48 -8.20 1.63
C LYS A 145 -15.48 -7.76 0.56
N LEU A 146 -15.79 -6.65 -0.10
CA LEU A 146 -14.83 -5.89 -0.90
C LEU A 146 -14.68 -4.46 -0.37
N VAL A 147 -13.49 -3.91 -0.54
CA VAL A 147 -13.19 -2.49 -0.34
C VAL A 147 -12.34 -2.02 -1.50
N VAL A 148 -12.62 -0.83 -2.02
CA VAL A 148 -11.74 -0.13 -2.97
C VAL A 148 -11.35 1.21 -2.37
N LEU A 149 -10.04 1.45 -2.31
CA LEU A 149 -9.44 2.66 -1.78
C LEU A 149 -8.72 3.41 -2.89
N THR A 150 -8.66 4.73 -2.77
CA THR A 150 -7.83 5.55 -3.66
C THR A 150 -6.91 6.44 -2.84
N TYR A 151 -5.69 6.62 -3.34
CA TYR A 151 -4.70 7.53 -2.75
C TYR A 151 -3.82 8.10 -3.88
N ASP A 152 -3.91 9.40 -4.14
CA ASP A 152 -3.30 10.06 -5.29
C ASP A 152 -3.63 9.35 -6.62
N GLN A 153 -2.65 8.73 -7.29
CA GLN A 153 -2.83 7.91 -8.50
C GLN A 153 -2.89 6.41 -8.21
N TYR A 154 -3.00 6.02 -6.95
CA TYR A 154 -3.15 4.61 -6.60
C TYR A 154 -4.62 4.23 -6.40
N VAL A 155 -4.99 3.08 -6.96
CA VAL A 155 -6.23 2.37 -6.65
C VAL A 155 -5.85 1.06 -5.97
N VAL A 156 -6.47 0.78 -4.83
CA VAL A 156 -6.24 -0.45 -4.05
C VAL A 156 -7.54 -1.19 -3.90
N SER A 157 -7.61 -2.41 -4.40
CA SER A 157 -8.76 -3.30 -4.22
C SER A 157 -8.47 -4.37 -3.16
N LEU A 158 -9.44 -4.61 -2.31
CA LEU A 158 -9.41 -5.64 -1.26
C LEU A 158 -10.66 -6.51 -1.40
N TYR A 159 -10.51 -7.80 -1.24
CA TYR A 159 -11.65 -8.68 -1.01
C TYR A 159 -11.25 -9.90 -0.16
N GLY A 160 -12.20 -10.45 0.57
CA GLY A 160 -11.96 -11.61 1.42
C GLY A 160 -12.83 -11.64 2.67
N ASP A 161 -12.30 -12.26 3.71
CA ASP A 161 -12.88 -12.27 5.06
C ASP A 161 -13.05 -10.86 5.60
N GLU A 162 -14.22 -10.56 6.14
CA GLU A 162 -14.58 -9.20 6.56
C GLU A 162 -13.61 -8.63 7.59
N GLU A 163 -13.12 -9.43 8.55
CA GLU A 163 -12.21 -8.96 9.59
C GLU A 163 -10.86 -8.57 9.00
N LEU A 164 -10.30 -9.41 8.10
CA LEU A 164 -9.02 -9.14 7.45
C LEU A 164 -9.08 -7.92 6.53
N VAL A 165 -10.16 -7.80 5.75
CA VAL A 165 -10.39 -6.68 4.85
C VAL A 165 -10.56 -5.37 5.63
N ASN A 166 -11.35 -5.38 6.73
CA ASN A 166 -11.54 -4.22 7.58
C ASN A 166 -10.24 -3.79 8.26
N THR A 167 -9.45 -4.74 8.77
CA THR A 167 -8.17 -4.46 9.41
C THR A 167 -7.21 -3.78 8.44
N PHE A 168 -7.10 -4.30 7.20
CA PHE A 168 -6.23 -3.67 6.20
C PHE A 168 -6.72 -2.28 5.80
N ARG A 169 -8.03 -2.10 5.55
CA ARG A 169 -8.64 -0.80 5.26
C ARG A 169 -8.32 0.24 6.34
N ASP A 170 -8.50 -0.12 7.61
CA ASP A 170 -8.31 0.78 8.73
C ASP A 170 -6.83 1.17 8.89
N LYS A 171 -5.91 0.23 8.71
CA LYS A 171 -4.48 0.48 8.70
C LYS A 171 -4.06 1.32 7.49
N PHE A 172 -4.63 1.08 6.31
CA PHE A 172 -4.38 1.86 5.11
C PHE A 172 -4.78 3.33 5.31
N THR A 173 -6.00 3.58 5.79
CA THR A 173 -6.50 4.94 6.03
C THR A 173 -5.77 5.66 7.18
N ALA A 174 -5.25 4.91 8.16
CA ALA A 174 -4.39 5.46 9.20
C ALA A 174 -2.99 5.83 8.68
N THR A 175 -2.44 5.03 7.74
CA THR A 175 -1.14 5.27 7.12
C THR A 175 -1.21 6.41 6.12
N TYR A 176 -2.27 6.46 5.31
CA TYR A 176 -2.52 7.44 4.27
C TYR A 176 -3.78 8.24 4.58
N SER A 177 -3.65 9.27 5.42
CA SER A 177 -4.79 10.07 5.94
C SER A 177 -5.60 10.78 4.85
N ASP A 178 -4.97 11.06 3.69
CA ASP A 178 -5.62 11.71 2.54
C ASP A 178 -6.24 10.70 1.56
N SER A 179 -6.23 9.39 1.92
CA SER A 179 -6.88 8.35 1.12
C SER A 179 -8.41 8.46 1.21
N THR A 180 -9.08 7.94 0.19
CA THR A 180 -10.53 7.87 0.12
C THR A 180 -10.99 6.42 0.03
N ILE A 181 -12.01 6.06 0.80
CA ILE A 181 -12.75 4.80 0.63
C ILE A 181 -13.76 5.03 -0.49
N ALA A 182 -13.45 4.54 -1.70
CA ALA A 182 -14.35 4.67 -2.83
C ALA A 182 -15.54 3.71 -2.73
N TYR A 183 -15.29 2.47 -2.30
CA TYR A 183 -16.31 1.44 -2.08
C TYR A 183 -15.98 0.62 -0.84
N ASP A 184 -17.00 0.26 -0.06
CA ASP A 184 -16.94 -0.62 1.10
C ASP A 184 -18.27 -1.39 1.18
N GLU A 185 -18.29 -2.62 0.66
CA GLU A 185 -19.52 -3.35 0.36
C GLU A 185 -19.39 -4.84 0.70
N ALA A 186 -20.51 -5.49 1.05
CA ALA A 186 -20.59 -6.95 1.07
C ALA A 186 -20.54 -7.48 -0.37
N ILE A 187 -19.95 -8.65 -0.58
CA ILE A 187 -20.03 -9.40 -1.84
C ILE A 187 -21.34 -10.20 -1.83
N LEU A 188 -22.10 -10.10 -2.94
CA LEU A 188 -23.48 -10.65 -3.05
C LEU A 188 -23.50 -11.97 -3.82
#